data_031c095319fccb18026cf544cb89c3f8
#
_entry.id   031c095319fccb18026cf544cb89c3f8
#
_cell.length_a   1.000
_cell.length_b   1.000
_cell.length_c   1.000
_cell.angle_alpha   90.00
_cell.angle_beta   90.00
_cell.angle_gamma   90.00
#
_symmetry.space_group_name_H-M   'P 1'
#
loop_
_entity.id
_entity.type
_entity.pdbx_description
1 polymer ?
#
loop_
_entity_poly.entity_id
_entity_poly.type
_entity_poly.pdbx_seq_one_letter_code
_entity_poly.pdbx_strand_id
1 'polypeptide(L)'
;MNSRRAFIHQGSLCLAGLGAGKILAAETEAQPILRVGLMTDLHYADKEATKTRFYREALSKLDEAVEFMNREKPAAVIELGDFIDQAPTVEQELEWLKTMEQHYAKLAMPRHYVLGNHCVGTLTKAEFAAHTGAALSGYSSFEKNGIRFILLDACFREDGIAYGRSNFHWKDCHIPAQELSWLKDELARATGPVIVMAHQRLDMDVAHAVKNAAEVRAILEQSKKVLAVFQGHSHKNDLQQINGIPYCTLVAMIEGSGQENNGYTLLDVLPDSSLRLNGFRKQTSHIFTS
;
A
#
# COMPACT_ATOMS: atom_id res chain seq x y z
N MET A 1 -50.19 -26.15 2.04
CA MET A 1 -48.74 -25.97 2.38
C MET A 1 -47.99 -25.62 1.12
N ASN A 2 -47.76 -24.33 0.87
CA ASN A 2 -47.07 -23.89 -0.34
C ASN A 2 -45.56 -23.65 0.03
N SER A 3 -44.73 -24.49 -0.52
CA SER A 3 -43.27 -24.41 -0.40
C SER A 3 -42.75 -23.19 -1.14
N ARG A 4 -42.16 -22.24 -0.43
CA ARG A 4 -41.41 -21.12 -1.01
C ARG A 4 -40.01 -21.59 -1.36
N ARG A 5 -39.65 -21.61 -2.65
CA ARG A 5 -38.27 -21.82 -3.11
C ARG A 5 -37.64 -20.48 -3.42
N ALA A 6 -36.53 -20.19 -2.77
CA ALA A 6 -35.66 -19.07 -3.11
C ALA A 6 -34.57 -19.57 -4.05
N PHE A 7 -34.27 -18.83 -5.11
CA PHE A 7 -33.13 -19.07 -6.00
C PHE A 7 -32.17 -17.91 -5.90
N ILE A 8 -30.91 -18.22 -5.63
CA ILE A 8 -29.82 -17.26 -5.68
C ILE A 8 -29.06 -17.50 -6.98
N HIS A 9 -29.00 -16.49 -7.85
CA HIS A 9 -28.21 -16.52 -9.06
C HIS A 9 -27.47 -15.17 -9.16
N GLN A 10 -26.16 -15.20 -9.17
CA GLN A 10 -25.27 -14.05 -9.37
C GLN A 10 -25.49 -12.85 -8.41
N GLY A 11 -25.63 -13.11 -7.12
CA GLY A 11 -25.64 -12.05 -6.10
C GLY A 11 -26.91 -11.19 -6.02
N SER A 12 -27.99 -11.55 -6.76
CA SER A 12 -29.26 -10.85 -6.67
C SER A 12 -30.33 -11.74 -6.04
N LEU A 13 -30.97 -11.27 -4.97
CA LEU A 13 -32.11 -11.93 -4.33
C LEU A 13 -33.38 -11.42 -4.98
N CYS A 14 -34.06 -12.26 -5.80
CA CYS A 14 -35.41 -11.96 -6.32
C CYS A 14 -36.47 -12.55 -5.40
N LEU A 15 -37.23 -11.72 -4.70
CA LEU A 15 -38.44 -12.10 -3.96
C LEU A 15 -39.66 -11.87 -4.86
N ALA A 16 -40.26 -12.96 -5.35
CA ALA A 16 -41.55 -12.89 -6.01
C ALA A 16 -42.69 -12.94 -4.97
N GLY A 17 -43.29 -11.81 -4.70
CA GLY A 17 -44.51 -11.68 -3.90
C GLY A 17 -45.50 -10.78 -4.63
N LEU A 18 -46.73 -11.28 -4.89
CA LEU A 18 -47.82 -10.48 -5.42
C LEU A 18 -48.28 -9.45 -4.37
N GLY A 19 -47.89 -8.20 -4.59
CA GLY A 19 -48.31 -7.03 -3.84
C GLY A 19 -47.63 -5.84 -4.45
N ALA A 20 -48.36 -4.78 -4.81
CA ALA A 20 -47.80 -3.53 -5.35
C ALA A 20 -46.90 -2.85 -4.33
N GLY A 21 -45.66 -3.32 -4.24
CA GLY A 21 -44.57 -2.75 -3.48
C GLY A 21 -43.55 -2.13 -4.43
N LYS A 22 -43.17 -0.88 -4.19
CA LYS A 22 -42.08 -0.20 -4.88
C LYS A 22 -40.90 -1.16 -4.99
N ILE A 23 -40.48 -1.48 -6.21
CA ILE A 23 -39.20 -2.11 -6.49
C ILE A 23 -38.19 -1.07 -6.03
N LEU A 24 -37.58 -1.28 -4.87
CA LEU A 24 -36.33 -0.64 -4.53
C LEU A 24 -35.34 -1.16 -5.57
N ALA A 25 -35.01 -0.34 -6.55
CA ALA A 25 -33.91 -0.60 -7.44
C ALA A 25 -32.70 -0.79 -6.52
N ALA A 26 -32.10 -1.96 -6.55
CA ALA A 26 -30.78 -2.13 -5.94
C ALA A 26 -29.89 -1.06 -6.59
N GLU A 27 -29.41 -0.10 -5.81
CA GLU A 27 -28.40 0.82 -6.29
C GLU A 27 -27.27 -0.04 -6.83
N THR A 28 -27.08 -0.03 -8.13
CA THR A 28 -25.93 -0.70 -8.75
C THR A 28 -24.71 0.06 -8.25
N GLU A 29 -23.90 -0.57 -7.38
CA GLU A 29 -22.64 0.01 -6.94
C GLU A 29 -21.86 0.51 -8.15
N ALA A 30 -21.40 1.75 -8.08
CA ALA A 30 -20.62 2.35 -9.16
C ALA A 30 -19.39 1.50 -9.47
N GLN A 31 -19.22 1.14 -10.75
CA GLN A 31 -18.06 0.38 -11.19
C GLN A 31 -16.82 1.26 -11.10
N PRO A 32 -15.70 0.76 -10.56
CA PRO A 32 -14.47 1.54 -10.47
C PRO A 32 -13.90 1.84 -11.86
N ILE A 33 -13.40 3.06 -12.05
CA ILE A 33 -12.63 3.44 -13.24
C ILE A 33 -11.19 2.91 -13.19
N LEU A 34 -10.71 2.61 -11.98
CA LEU A 34 -9.39 2.03 -11.73
C LEU A 34 -9.45 1.19 -10.46
N ARG A 35 -8.76 0.04 -10.48
CA ARG A 35 -8.51 -0.81 -9.31
C ARG A 35 -7.03 -1.10 -9.21
N VAL A 36 -6.43 -0.95 -8.02
CA VAL A 36 -5.06 -1.33 -7.71
C VAL A 36 -5.01 -2.18 -6.44
N GLY A 37 -4.05 -3.10 -6.36
CA GLY A 37 -3.78 -3.89 -5.16
C GLY A 37 -2.76 -3.21 -4.28
N LEU A 38 -2.95 -3.27 -2.94
CA LEU A 38 -2.00 -2.73 -1.97
C LEU A 38 -1.69 -3.77 -0.90
N MET A 39 -0.44 -3.81 -0.46
CA MET A 39 0.06 -4.60 0.67
C MET A 39 1.28 -3.93 1.29
N THR A 40 1.67 -4.30 2.52
CA THR A 40 2.79 -3.66 3.23
C THR A 40 3.38 -4.54 4.33
N ASP A 41 4.60 -4.24 4.75
CA ASP A 41 5.22 -4.76 5.97
C ASP A 41 5.24 -6.30 6.02
N LEU A 42 5.79 -6.93 4.98
CA LEU A 42 5.95 -8.39 4.91
C LEU A 42 7.13 -8.86 5.76
N HIS A 43 8.20 -8.07 5.84
CA HIS A 43 9.39 -8.33 6.66
C HIS A 43 9.93 -9.76 6.53
N TYR A 44 9.93 -10.32 5.33
CA TYR A 44 10.44 -11.67 5.16
C TYR A 44 11.89 -11.77 5.62
N ALA A 45 12.14 -12.81 6.38
CA ALA A 45 13.47 -13.25 6.79
C ALA A 45 13.44 -14.74 7.09
N ASP A 46 14.50 -15.45 6.76
CA ASP A 46 14.67 -16.84 7.20
C ASP A 46 15.20 -16.87 8.64
N LYS A 47 14.34 -16.52 9.59
CA LYS A 47 14.63 -16.56 11.03
C LYS A 47 13.40 -16.96 11.84
N GLU A 48 13.62 -17.31 13.09
CA GLU A 48 12.56 -17.67 14.02
C GLU A 48 11.62 -16.49 14.32
N ALA A 49 10.35 -16.82 14.57
CA ALA A 49 9.36 -15.83 14.97
C ALA A 49 9.75 -15.13 16.28
N THR A 50 9.45 -13.84 16.37
CA THR A 50 9.67 -13.04 17.58
C THR A 50 8.38 -12.33 17.97
N LYS A 51 7.87 -12.58 19.19
CA LYS A 51 6.62 -11.99 19.69
C LYS A 51 5.47 -12.23 18.71
N THR A 52 5.08 -11.20 17.96
CA THR A 52 3.96 -11.22 17.02
C THR A 52 4.40 -11.33 15.57
N ARG A 53 5.73 -11.29 15.28
CA ARG A 53 6.28 -11.32 13.92
C ARG A 53 6.68 -12.73 13.50
N PHE A 54 6.09 -13.20 12.41
CA PHE A 54 6.26 -14.56 11.86
C PHE A 54 6.95 -14.50 10.50
N TYR A 55 8.25 -14.24 10.50
CA TYR A 55 9.06 -13.86 9.34
C TYR A 55 8.98 -14.85 8.17
N ARG A 56 9.10 -16.17 8.41
CA ARG A 56 9.03 -17.19 7.36
C ARG A 56 7.62 -17.33 6.77
N GLU A 57 6.59 -17.05 7.57
CA GLU A 57 5.20 -17.14 7.11
C GLU A 57 4.82 -16.03 6.14
N ALA A 58 5.63 -14.97 6.02
CA ALA A 58 5.44 -13.91 5.04
C ALA A 58 5.35 -14.46 3.60
N LEU A 59 6.05 -15.56 3.27
CA LEU A 59 5.96 -16.21 1.95
C LEU A 59 4.57 -16.76 1.67
N SER A 60 3.99 -17.51 2.61
CA SER A 60 2.66 -18.09 2.44
C SER A 60 1.57 -17.01 2.41
N LYS A 61 1.74 -15.94 3.18
CA LYS A 61 0.84 -14.78 3.16
C LYS A 61 0.94 -14.01 1.86
N LEU A 62 2.16 -13.85 1.32
CA LEU A 62 2.37 -13.25 0.01
C LEU A 62 1.75 -14.10 -1.11
N ASP A 63 1.94 -15.44 -1.08
CA ASP A 63 1.33 -16.33 -2.08
C ASP A 63 -0.20 -16.21 -2.08
N GLU A 64 -0.86 -16.16 -0.90
CA GLU A 64 -2.31 -15.91 -0.80
C GLU A 64 -2.71 -14.59 -1.47
N ALA A 65 -1.99 -13.50 -1.16
CA ALA A 65 -2.26 -12.19 -1.74
C ALA A 65 -2.04 -12.18 -3.27
N VAL A 66 -0.98 -12.82 -3.75
CA VAL A 66 -0.67 -12.96 -5.19
C VAL A 66 -1.76 -13.74 -5.93
N GLU A 67 -2.22 -14.87 -5.38
CA GLU A 67 -3.32 -15.64 -5.95
C GLU A 67 -4.61 -14.83 -6.01
N PHE A 68 -4.90 -14.09 -4.94
CA PHE A 68 -6.04 -13.19 -4.88
C PHE A 68 -5.94 -12.09 -5.94
N MET A 69 -4.82 -11.38 -6.04
CA MET A 69 -4.62 -10.31 -7.01
C MET A 69 -4.68 -10.82 -8.44
N ASN A 70 -4.12 -12.00 -8.73
CA ASN A 70 -4.20 -12.62 -10.05
C ASN A 70 -5.64 -12.99 -10.46
N ARG A 71 -6.50 -13.34 -9.50
CA ARG A 71 -7.93 -13.57 -9.73
C ARG A 71 -8.69 -12.27 -9.96
N GLU A 72 -8.47 -11.24 -9.14
CA GLU A 72 -9.17 -9.95 -9.19
C GLU A 72 -8.67 -9.02 -10.31
N LYS A 73 -7.45 -9.26 -10.81
CA LYS A 73 -6.82 -8.56 -11.94
C LYS A 73 -6.80 -7.04 -11.81
N PRO A 74 -6.27 -6.47 -10.71
CA PRO A 74 -6.09 -5.04 -10.62
C PRO A 74 -5.14 -4.53 -11.71
N ALA A 75 -5.20 -3.24 -12.02
CA ALA A 75 -4.37 -2.62 -13.05
C ALA A 75 -2.87 -2.55 -12.69
N ALA A 76 -2.56 -2.62 -11.39
CA ALA A 76 -1.22 -2.72 -10.80
C ALA A 76 -1.31 -3.21 -9.35
N VAL A 77 -0.20 -3.66 -8.79
CA VAL A 77 -0.05 -3.93 -7.36
C VAL A 77 1.12 -3.11 -6.82
N ILE A 78 0.92 -2.47 -5.66
CA ILE A 78 1.91 -1.63 -5.00
C ILE A 78 2.21 -2.23 -3.62
N GLU A 79 3.46 -2.54 -3.38
CA GLU A 79 3.99 -2.92 -2.07
C GLU A 79 4.50 -1.64 -1.40
N LEU A 80 4.01 -1.36 -0.16
CA LEU A 80 4.24 -0.08 0.52
C LEU A 80 5.43 -0.09 1.49
N GLY A 81 6.38 -0.98 1.31
CA GLY A 81 7.64 -1.01 2.06
C GLY A 81 7.74 -2.07 3.14
N ASP A 82 8.96 -2.29 3.60
CA ASP A 82 9.34 -3.36 4.50
C ASP A 82 9.00 -4.75 3.93
N PHE A 83 9.34 -4.93 2.64
CA PHE A 83 9.17 -6.16 1.88
C PHE A 83 10.01 -7.32 2.46
N ILE A 84 11.24 -7.02 2.88
CA ILE A 84 12.14 -7.91 3.60
C ILE A 84 12.52 -7.31 4.95
N ASP A 85 13.05 -8.13 5.85
CA ASP A 85 13.65 -7.64 7.10
C ASP A 85 15.17 -7.43 6.94
N GLN A 86 15.76 -6.68 7.86
CA GLN A 86 17.19 -6.42 7.86
C GLN A 86 17.98 -7.69 8.23
N ALA A 87 19.01 -8.02 7.45
CA ALA A 87 19.96 -9.08 7.72
C ALA A 87 21.33 -8.55 8.22
N PRO A 88 22.12 -9.38 8.89
CA PRO A 88 23.49 -9.02 9.31
C PRO A 88 24.44 -8.75 8.15
N THR A 89 24.23 -9.38 6.98
CA THR A 89 25.11 -9.25 5.81
C THR A 89 24.32 -8.94 4.55
N VAL A 90 24.99 -8.30 3.58
CA VAL A 90 24.42 -7.98 2.26
C VAL A 90 23.99 -9.24 1.54
N GLU A 91 24.81 -10.27 1.56
CA GLU A 91 24.55 -11.54 0.86
C GLU A 91 23.26 -12.17 1.37
N GLN A 92 23.06 -12.22 2.69
CA GLN A 92 21.87 -12.79 3.30
C GLN A 92 20.62 -11.95 3.00
N GLU A 93 20.71 -10.62 3.07
CA GLU A 93 19.57 -9.74 2.76
C GLU A 93 19.18 -9.85 1.29
N LEU A 94 20.17 -9.99 0.37
CA LEU A 94 19.93 -10.25 -1.05
C LEU A 94 19.29 -11.62 -1.29
N GLU A 95 19.63 -12.65 -0.54
CA GLU A 95 18.98 -13.95 -0.64
C GLU A 95 17.50 -13.87 -0.25
N TRP A 96 17.20 -13.15 0.83
CA TRP A 96 15.82 -12.92 1.25
C TRP A 96 15.03 -12.11 0.21
N LEU A 97 15.66 -11.06 -0.33
CA LEU A 97 15.04 -10.25 -1.38
C LEU A 97 14.73 -11.07 -2.64
N LYS A 98 15.67 -11.88 -3.10
CA LYS A 98 15.47 -12.78 -4.25
C LYS A 98 14.35 -13.79 -4.00
N THR A 99 14.28 -14.34 -2.79
CA THR A 99 13.22 -15.28 -2.41
C THR A 99 11.85 -14.60 -2.49
N MET A 100 11.70 -13.43 -1.87
CA MET A 100 10.46 -12.67 -1.92
C MET A 100 10.09 -12.28 -3.34
N GLU A 101 11.06 -11.81 -4.12
CA GLU A 101 10.82 -11.40 -5.51
C GLU A 101 10.36 -12.56 -6.40
N GLN A 102 10.87 -13.79 -6.19
CA GLN A 102 10.38 -14.98 -6.90
C GLN A 102 8.89 -15.26 -6.66
N HIS A 103 8.37 -14.93 -5.47
CA HIS A 103 6.95 -15.06 -5.14
C HIS A 103 6.15 -13.89 -5.68
N TYR A 104 6.63 -12.67 -5.48
CA TYR A 104 5.95 -11.44 -5.93
C TYR A 104 5.91 -11.33 -7.46
N ALA A 105 6.93 -11.85 -8.16
CA ALA A 105 6.99 -11.90 -9.62
C ALA A 105 5.92 -12.79 -10.27
N LYS A 106 5.21 -13.63 -9.51
CA LYS A 106 4.06 -14.41 -10.00
C LYS A 106 2.81 -13.54 -10.26
N LEU A 107 2.82 -12.27 -9.86
CA LEU A 107 1.78 -11.31 -10.24
C LEU A 107 1.77 -11.08 -11.74
N ALA A 108 0.59 -11.19 -12.35
CA ALA A 108 0.40 -11.05 -13.80
C ALA A 108 0.28 -9.58 -14.27
N MET A 109 0.31 -8.62 -13.35
CA MET A 109 0.16 -7.18 -13.62
C MET A 109 1.41 -6.42 -13.17
N PRO A 110 1.57 -5.14 -13.59
CA PRO A 110 2.67 -4.28 -13.14
C PRO A 110 2.78 -4.23 -11.62
N ARG A 111 4.02 -4.26 -11.14
CA ARG A 111 4.39 -4.23 -9.73
C ARG A 111 5.16 -2.94 -9.44
N HIS A 112 4.84 -2.32 -8.32
CA HIS A 112 5.53 -1.13 -7.85
C HIS A 112 5.94 -1.31 -6.39
N TYR A 113 7.02 -0.64 -6.00
CA TYR A 113 7.61 -0.75 -4.67
C TYR A 113 7.81 0.62 -4.08
N VAL A 114 7.40 0.79 -2.84
CA VAL A 114 7.82 1.87 -1.95
C VAL A 114 8.93 1.32 -1.06
N LEU A 115 9.98 2.08 -0.82
CA LEU A 115 11.03 1.65 0.09
C LEU A 115 10.59 1.81 1.54
N GLY A 116 10.68 0.71 2.31
CA GLY A 116 10.65 0.75 3.76
C GLY A 116 12.05 0.72 4.35
N ASN A 117 12.19 1.09 5.62
CA ASN A 117 13.49 1.17 6.26
C ASN A 117 14.20 -0.19 6.38
N HIS A 118 13.46 -1.29 6.47
CA HIS A 118 14.05 -2.63 6.45
C HIS A 118 14.49 -3.07 5.05
N CYS A 119 13.89 -2.57 3.98
CA CYS A 119 14.31 -2.87 2.60
C CYS A 119 15.75 -2.42 2.30
N VAL A 120 16.19 -1.37 2.99
CA VAL A 120 17.50 -0.75 2.82
C VAL A 120 18.28 -0.66 4.15
N GLY A 121 18.04 -1.62 5.02
CA GLY A 121 18.73 -1.73 6.29
C GLY A 121 20.21 -2.04 6.11
N THR A 122 20.53 -3.14 5.46
CA THR A 122 21.88 -3.53 5.08
C THR A 122 22.15 -3.28 3.61
N LEU A 123 21.16 -3.49 2.73
CA LEU A 123 21.26 -3.15 1.31
C LEU A 123 21.28 -1.63 1.09
N THR A 124 21.85 -1.25 -0.03
CA THR A 124 21.68 0.09 -0.60
C THR A 124 20.42 0.11 -1.49
N LYS A 125 19.87 1.30 -1.77
CA LYS A 125 18.77 1.49 -2.71
C LYS A 125 19.09 0.92 -4.10
N ALA A 126 20.34 1.07 -4.56
CA ALA A 126 20.79 0.53 -5.85
C ALA A 126 20.76 -1.01 -5.88
N GLU A 127 21.16 -1.68 -4.81
CA GLU A 127 21.09 -3.15 -4.71
C GLU A 127 19.66 -3.64 -4.65
N PHE A 128 18.77 -2.99 -3.89
CA PHE A 128 17.35 -3.30 -3.89
C PHE A 128 16.75 -3.14 -5.29
N ALA A 129 16.97 -1.99 -5.93
CA ALA A 129 16.45 -1.68 -7.27
C ALA A 129 16.95 -2.66 -8.34
N ALA A 130 18.21 -3.10 -8.26
CA ALA A 130 18.78 -4.06 -9.22
C ALA A 130 18.09 -5.42 -9.22
N HIS A 131 17.39 -5.79 -8.13
CA HIS A 131 16.71 -7.08 -7.99
C HIS A 131 15.18 -6.99 -8.12
N THR A 132 14.60 -5.81 -7.93
CA THR A 132 13.13 -5.62 -7.93
C THR A 132 12.64 -4.82 -9.14
N GLY A 133 13.51 -4.03 -9.77
CA GLY A 133 13.11 -3.05 -10.78
C GLY A 133 12.51 -1.78 -10.18
N ALA A 134 12.61 -1.57 -8.87
CA ALA A 134 12.25 -0.31 -8.23
C ALA A 134 13.08 0.87 -8.79
N ALA A 135 12.61 2.10 -8.59
CA ALA A 135 13.34 3.28 -9.02
C ALA A 135 14.67 3.44 -8.25
N LEU A 136 15.76 3.74 -8.97
CA LEU A 136 17.09 3.97 -8.36
C LEU A 136 17.10 5.16 -7.39
N SER A 137 16.26 6.16 -7.64
CA SER A 137 16.06 7.32 -6.74
C SER A 137 15.39 6.94 -5.41
N GLY A 138 14.72 5.78 -5.37
CA GLY A 138 13.85 5.37 -4.28
C GLY A 138 12.42 5.89 -4.41
N TYR A 139 12.22 7.07 -5.00
CA TYR A 139 10.92 7.68 -5.27
C TYR A 139 10.61 7.68 -6.77
N SER A 140 9.33 7.60 -7.11
CA SER A 140 8.87 7.54 -8.49
C SER A 140 7.41 7.93 -8.64
N SER A 141 6.95 8.09 -9.87
CA SER A 141 5.53 8.22 -10.18
C SER A 141 5.15 7.40 -11.42
N PHE A 142 3.89 7.03 -11.50
CA PHE A 142 3.29 6.46 -12.71
C PHE A 142 1.86 6.97 -12.86
N GLU A 143 1.31 6.85 -14.06
CA GLU A 143 -0.06 7.23 -14.34
C GLU A 143 -0.85 6.04 -14.88
N LYS A 144 -2.07 5.88 -14.43
CA LYS A 144 -3.00 4.87 -14.91
C LYS A 144 -4.41 5.42 -14.94
N ASN A 145 -5.08 5.32 -16.09
CA ASN A 145 -6.46 5.80 -16.30
C ASN A 145 -6.68 7.25 -15.82
N GLY A 146 -5.70 8.14 -16.06
CA GLY A 146 -5.76 9.55 -15.64
C GLY A 146 -5.52 9.80 -14.16
N ILE A 147 -5.23 8.77 -13.37
CA ILE A 147 -4.87 8.89 -11.95
C ILE A 147 -3.34 8.80 -11.84
N ARG A 148 -2.73 9.78 -11.19
CA ARG A 148 -1.30 9.78 -10.91
C ARG A 148 -1.02 9.18 -9.55
N PHE A 149 -0.13 8.20 -9.50
CA PHE A 149 0.42 7.60 -8.30
C PHE A 149 1.82 8.18 -8.05
N ILE A 150 2.04 8.70 -6.86
CA ILE A 150 3.35 9.21 -6.41
C ILE A 150 3.83 8.32 -5.27
N LEU A 151 4.99 7.70 -5.45
CA LEU A 151 5.64 6.84 -4.48
C LEU A 151 6.79 7.62 -3.85
N LEU A 152 6.69 7.92 -2.56
CA LEU A 152 7.67 8.68 -1.80
C LEU A 152 8.67 7.75 -1.10
N ASP A 153 9.86 8.27 -0.87
CA ASP A 153 10.95 7.58 -0.20
C ASP A 153 11.44 8.39 1.00
N ALA A 154 11.05 7.98 2.20
CA ALA A 154 11.53 8.60 3.43
C ALA A 154 12.74 7.86 4.05
N CYS A 155 13.38 6.94 3.31
CA CYS A 155 14.58 6.22 3.75
C CYS A 155 15.83 7.07 3.57
N PHE A 156 15.83 8.24 4.20
CA PHE A 156 16.98 9.14 4.34
C PHE A 156 17.07 9.58 5.79
N ARG A 157 18.31 9.90 6.19
CA ARG A 157 18.59 10.59 7.45
C ARG A 157 18.27 12.08 7.32
N GLU A 158 18.11 12.77 8.46
CA GLU A 158 17.87 14.21 8.48
C GLU A 158 18.99 15.02 7.80
N ASP A 159 20.23 14.50 7.79
CA ASP A 159 21.36 15.11 7.08
C ASP A 159 21.37 14.84 5.56
N GLY A 160 20.33 14.19 5.03
CA GLY A 160 20.15 13.89 3.62
C GLY A 160 20.90 12.65 3.12
N ILE A 161 21.58 11.91 4.00
CA ILE A 161 22.24 10.66 3.63
C ILE A 161 21.21 9.54 3.49
N ALA A 162 21.23 8.84 2.34
CA ALA A 162 20.39 7.69 2.12
C ALA A 162 20.68 6.55 3.09
N TYR A 163 19.63 5.81 3.47
CA TYR A 163 19.78 4.59 4.24
C TYR A 163 20.54 3.52 3.45
N GLY A 164 21.27 2.69 4.18
CA GLY A 164 22.03 1.57 3.68
C GLY A 164 23.19 1.25 4.62
N ARG A 165 23.65 -0.01 4.62
CA ARG A 165 24.81 -0.45 5.43
C ARG A 165 24.65 -0.14 6.93
N SER A 166 23.41 -0.21 7.44
CA SER A 166 23.09 0.05 8.86
C SER A 166 23.51 1.44 9.35
N ASN A 167 23.48 2.45 8.47
CA ASN A 167 23.94 3.81 8.77
C ASN A 167 22.89 4.70 9.43
N PHE A 168 21.71 4.18 9.73
CA PHE A 168 20.56 4.93 10.22
C PHE A 168 20.01 4.39 11.53
N HIS A 169 19.16 5.20 12.15
CA HIS A 169 18.22 4.75 13.18
C HIS A 169 16.80 4.85 12.64
N TRP A 170 15.97 3.84 12.84
CA TRP A 170 14.59 3.77 12.29
C TRP A 170 13.67 4.97 12.64
N LYS A 171 14.05 5.78 13.65
CA LYS A 171 13.36 7.03 14.02
C LYS A 171 13.92 8.27 13.30
N ASP A 172 14.89 8.12 12.43
CA ASP A 172 15.54 9.22 11.71
C ASP A 172 15.14 9.18 10.23
N CYS A 173 13.83 9.15 9.95
CA CYS A 173 13.32 9.14 8.59
C CYS A 173 12.98 10.56 8.11
N HIS A 174 13.38 10.87 6.88
CA HIS A 174 13.29 12.22 6.31
C HIS A 174 13.10 12.15 4.80
N ILE A 175 12.36 13.09 4.21
CA ILE A 175 12.24 13.28 2.76
C ILE A 175 13.15 14.44 2.37
N PRO A 176 14.22 14.21 1.58
CA PRO A 176 15.23 15.22 1.28
C PRO A 176 14.69 16.33 0.36
N ALA A 177 15.33 17.49 0.40
CA ALA A 177 14.92 18.68 -0.38
C ALA A 177 14.83 18.41 -1.90
N GLN A 178 15.67 17.52 -2.43
CA GLN A 178 15.62 17.12 -3.84
C GLN A 178 14.30 16.41 -4.16
N GLU A 179 13.85 15.49 -3.32
CA GLU A 179 12.58 14.78 -3.49
C GLU A 179 11.39 15.73 -3.28
N LEU A 180 11.46 16.64 -2.31
CA LEU A 180 10.43 17.66 -2.12
C LEU A 180 10.27 18.57 -3.35
N SER A 181 11.38 18.93 -4.00
CA SER A 181 11.33 19.68 -5.27
C SER A 181 10.68 18.86 -6.38
N TRP A 182 11.10 17.60 -6.52
CA TRP A 182 10.51 16.67 -7.48
C TRP A 182 9.02 16.44 -7.22
N LEU A 183 8.60 16.30 -5.96
CA LEU A 183 7.18 16.15 -5.57
C LEU A 183 6.34 17.36 -6.02
N LYS A 184 6.84 18.58 -5.81
CA LYS A 184 6.18 19.82 -6.29
C LYS A 184 6.00 19.79 -7.81
N ASP A 185 7.04 19.39 -8.54
CA ASP A 185 7.01 19.29 -10.01
C ASP A 185 6.03 18.21 -10.48
N GLU A 186 6.00 17.04 -9.83
CA GLU A 186 5.07 15.97 -10.16
C GLU A 186 3.61 16.37 -9.94
N LEU A 187 3.33 17.03 -8.81
CA LEU A 187 2.01 17.57 -8.52
C LEU A 187 1.60 18.67 -9.51
N ALA A 188 2.54 19.52 -9.93
CA ALA A 188 2.27 20.54 -10.95
C ALA A 188 1.92 19.92 -12.30
N ARG A 189 2.63 18.88 -12.73
CA ARG A 189 2.42 18.16 -13.99
C ARG A 189 1.16 17.29 -14.01
N ALA A 190 0.67 16.85 -12.86
CA ALA A 190 -0.53 16.02 -12.79
C ALA A 190 -1.73 16.78 -13.35
N THR A 191 -2.40 16.21 -14.36
CA THR A 191 -3.61 16.78 -14.96
C THR A 191 -4.90 16.29 -14.33
N GLY A 192 -4.82 15.19 -13.57
CA GLY A 192 -5.90 14.54 -12.87
C GLY A 192 -5.64 14.36 -11.38
N PRO A 193 -6.48 13.56 -10.71
CA PRO A 193 -6.32 13.22 -9.30
C PRO A 193 -5.00 12.50 -9.00
N VAL A 194 -4.52 12.67 -7.78
CA VAL A 194 -3.26 12.08 -7.31
C VAL A 194 -3.52 11.20 -6.10
N ILE A 195 -2.87 10.05 -6.06
CA ILE A 195 -2.81 9.17 -4.88
C ILE A 195 -1.34 9.03 -4.48
N VAL A 196 -1.04 9.25 -3.21
CA VAL A 196 0.33 9.24 -2.69
C VAL A 196 0.55 7.97 -1.87
N MET A 197 1.69 7.33 -2.08
CA MET A 197 2.16 6.15 -1.35
C MET A 197 3.45 6.51 -0.60
N ALA A 198 3.52 6.15 0.67
CA ALA A 198 4.72 6.27 1.49
C ALA A 198 4.83 5.04 2.40
N HIS A 199 6.01 4.72 2.90
CA HIS A 199 6.09 3.70 3.94
C HIS A 199 5.92 4.31 5.32
N GLN A 200 6.81 5.22 5.70
CA GLN A 200 6.76 5.88 7.01
C GLN A 200 5.62 6.90 7.08
N ARG A 201 5.08 7.06 8.28
CA ARG A 201 3.91 7.89 8.58
C ARG A 201 4.16 9.38 8.28
N LEU A 202 3.22 10.00 7.57
CA LEU A 202 3.19 11.43 7.26
C LEU A 202 2.14 12.20 8.08
N ASP A 203 1.26 11.50 8.79
CA ASP A 203 0.08 12.02 9.47
C ASP A 203 0.25 12.16 10.99
N MET A 204 1.42 11.87 11.50
CA MET A 204 1.73 11.91 12.93
C MET A 204 2.94 12.80 13.21
N ASP A 205 3.00 13.28 14.45
CA ASP A 205 4.18 13.95 15.01
C ASP A 205 4.71 13.09 16.18
N VAL A 206 5.33 11.97 15.81
CA VAL A 206 5.92 11.00 16.74
C VAL A 206 7.29 10.59 16.25
N ALA A 207 8.08 10.04 17.15
CA ALA A 207 9.50 9.73 16.90
C ALA A 207 9.79 8.81 15.69
N HIS A 208 8.80 8.02 15.26
CA HIS A 208 8.93 7.10 14.12
C HIS A 208 8.18 7.57 12.86
N ALA A 209 7.63 8.78 12.88
CA ALA A 209 7.09 9.43 11.69
C ALA A 209 8.16 10.20 10.93
N VAL A 210 7.88 10.55 9.68
CA VAL A 210 8.78 11.38 8.86
C VAL A 210 9.00 12.74 9.54
N LYS A 211 10.24 13.11 9.81
CA LYS A 211 10.58 14.31 10.59
C LYS A 211 10.08 15.61 9.98
N ASN A 212 10.13 15.72 8.66
CA ASN A 212 9.59 16.85 7.93
C ASN A 212 8.19 16.58 7.34
N ALA A 213 7.39 15.71 7.95
CA ALA A 213 6.05 15.37 7.50
C ALA A 213 5.14 16.61 7.32
N ALA A 214 5.27 17.63 8.18
CA ALA A 214 4.50 18.87 8.05
C ALA A 214 4.78 19.62 6.74
N GLU A 215 6.05 19.63 6.28
CA GLU A 215 6.42 20.25 5.00
C GLU A 215 5.86 19.43 3.83
N VAL A 216 5.95 18.10 3.89
CA VAL A 216 5.35 17.21 2.88
C VAL A 216 3.85 17.44 2.79
N ARG A 217 3.13 17.42 3.92
CA ARG A 217 1.69 17.67 3.96
C ARG A 217 1.32 19.02 3.34
N ALA A 218 2.06 20.07 3.66
CA ALA A 218 1.81 21.39 3.09
C ALA A 218 1.91 21.41 1.55
N ILE A 219 2.88 20.67 0.98
CA ILE A 219 3.03 20.50 -0.48
C ILE A 219 1.82 19.74 -1.08
N LEU A 220 1.40 18.66 -0.43
CA LEU A 220 0.25 17.86 -0.88
C LEU A 220 -1.04 18.69 -0.86
N GLU A 221 -1.30 19.39 0.24
CA GLU A 221 -2.48 20.24 0.46
C GLU A 221 -2.56 21.39 -0.57
N GLN A 222 -1.42 22.06 -0.82
CA GLN A 222 -1.34 23.17 -1.79
C GLN A 222 -1.71 22.74 -3.21
N SER A 223 -1.46 21.48 -3.58
CA SER A 223 -1.76 20.96 -4.91
C SER A 223 -3.26 20.87 -5.19
N LYS A 224 -4.07 20.65 -4.15
CA LYS A 224 -5.52 20.37 -4.21
C LYS A 224 -5.92 19.22 -5.14
N LYS A 225 -4.97 18.30 -5.41
CA LYS A 225 -5.16 17.17 -6.34
C LYS A 225 -5.13 15.82 -5.62
N VAL A 226 -4.64 15.78 -4.36
CA VAL A 226 -4.42 14.54 -3.62
C VAL A 226 -5.72 14.02 -3.04
N LEU A 227 -6.12 12.82 -3.48
CA LEU A 227 -7.31 12.12 -2.99
C LEU A 227 -7.06 11.41 -1.66
N ALA A 228 -5.89 10.81 -1.50
CA ALA A 228 -5.50 10.09 -0.28
C ALA A 228 -3.99 9.83 -0.24
N VAL A 229 -3.50 9.56 0.97
CA VAL A 229 -2.17 9.02 1.24
C VAL A 229 -2.32 7.63 1.86
N PHE A 230 -1.65 6.61 1.30
CA PHE A 230 -1.59 5.26 1.86
C PHE A 230 -0.18 5.00 2.39
N GLN A 231 -0.10 4.38 3.57
CA GLN A 231 1.16 4.18 4.28
C GLN A 231 1.17 2.88 5.10
N GLY A 232 2.36 2.44 5.55
CA GLY A 232 2.60 1.25 6.35
C GLY A 232 3.26 1.56 7.70
N HIS A 233 4.36 0.84 8.01
CA HIS A 233 5.31 1.08 9.10
C HIS A 233 4.78 0.89 10.53
N SER A 234 3.57 1.30 10.82
CA SER A 234 2.98 1.19 12.18
C SER A 234 2.39 -0.17 12.49
N HIS A 235 2.32 -1.07 11.51
CA HIS A 235 1.77 -2.43 11.59
C HIS A 235 0.29 -2.54 11.99
N LYS A 236 -0.43 -1.42 12.06
CA LYS A 236 -1.84 -1.37 12.50
C LYS A 236 -2.67 -0.56 11.54
N ASN A 237 -3.90 -1.00 11.30
CA ASN A 237 -4.88 -0.15 10.64
C ASN A 237 -5.05 1.17 11.41
N ASP A 238 -4.92 2.28 10.70
CA ASP A 238 -5.21 3.61 11.22
C ASP A 238 -5.71 4.52 10.09
N LEU A 239 -6.52 5.49 10.43
CA LEU A 239 -7.05 6.47 9.49
C LEU A 239 -7.10 7.84 10.16
N GLN A 240 -6.38 8.79 9.59
CA GLN A 240 -6.39 10.19 9.99
C GLN A 240 -6.91 11.04 8.85
N GLN A 241 -7.64 12.12 9.17
CA GLN A 241 -8.06 13.13 8.20
C GLN A 241 -7.36 14.44 8.54
N ILE A 242 -6.53 14.95 7.64
CA ILE A 242 -5.80 16.21 7.85
C ILE A 242 -6.06 17.13 6.66
N ASN A 243 -6.66 18.30 6.92
CA ASN A 243 -6.94 19.32 5.92
C ASN A 243 -7.64 18.81 4.65
N GLY A 244 -8.58 17.87 4.83
CA GLY A 244 -9.35 17.27 3.75
C GLY A 244 -8.69 16.05 3.07
N ILE A 245 -7.44 15.73 3.38
CA ILE A 245 -6.75 14.55 2.82
C ILE A 245 -6.80 13.40 3.84
N PRO A 246 -7.34 12.23 3.48
CA PRO A 246 -7.25 11.03 4.29
C PRO A 246 -5.85 10.40 4.19
N TYR A 247 -5.29 10.04 5.34
CA TYR A 247 -4.06 9.28 5.52
C TYR A 247 -4.42 7.91 6.08
N CYS A 248 -4.34 6.89 5.25
CA CYS A 248 -4.72 5.52 5.61
C CYS A 248 -3.48 4.66 5.81
N THR A 249 -3.30 4.13 7.00
CA THR A 249 -2.23 3.18 7.32
C THR A 249 -2.77 1.77 7.21
N LEU A 250 -2.09 0.94 6.45
CA LEU A 250 -2.44 -0.46 6.26
C LEU A 250 -1.86 -1.33 7.37
N VAL A 251 -2.55 -2.45 7.65
CA VAL A 251 -2.05 -3.45 8.59
C VAL A 251 -0.88 -4.22 7.98
N ALA A 252 0.11 -4.54 8.81
CA ALA A 252 1.28 -5.31 8.40
C ALA A 252 0.95 -6.79 8.14
N MET A 253 1.50 -7.34 7.08
CA MET A 253 1.36 -8.77 6.76
C MET A 253 2.17 -9.65 7.71
N ILE A 254 3.27 -9.14 8.31
CA ILE A 254 4.15 -9.91 9.21
C ILE A 254 3.48 -10.34 10.50
N GLU A 255 2.46 -9.60 10.98
CA GLU A 255 1.89 -9.77 12.31
C GLU A 255 0.98 -11.01 12.39
N GLY A 256 1.14 -11.78 13.46
CA GLY A 256 0.35 -12.99 13.75
C GLY A 256 0.68 -14.17 12.83
N SER A 257 0.52 -15.41 13.36
CA SER A 257 0.69 -16.64 12.60
C SER A 257 -0.56 -16.95 11.77
N GLY A 258 -0.39 -17.62 10.64
CA GLY A 258 -1.46 -18.09 9.76
C GLY A 258 -2.03 -17.02 8.83
N GLN A 259 -2.71 -17.50 7.79
CA GLN A 259 -3.31 -16.64 6.77
C GLN A 259 -4.48 -15.80 7.31
N GLU A 260 -5.14 -16.21 8.38
CA GLU A 260 -6.19 -15.43 9.05
C GLU A 260 -5.67 -14.12 9.63
N ASN A 261 -4.37 -14.00 9.86
CA ASN A 261 -3.70 -12.78 10.31
C ASN A 261 -3.04 -12.00 9.17
N ASN A 262 -3.26 -12.39 7.92
CA ASN A 262 -2.82 -11.64 6.75
C ASN A 262 -3.55 -10.29 6.61
N GLY A 263 -3.04 -9.39 5.75
CA GLY A 263 -3.70 -8.11 5.47
C GLY A 263 -3.28 -7.55 4.11
N TYR A 264 -4.24 -7.41 3.20
CA TYR A 264 -4.04 -6.80 1.88
C TYR A 264 -5.35 -6.19 1.39
N THR A 265 -5.33 -5.40 0.33
CA THR A 265 -6.53 -4.66 -0.08
C THR A 265 -6.57 -4.39 -1.59
N LEU A 266 -7.78 -4.16 -2.08
CA LEU A 266 -8.04 -3.52 -3.37
C LEU A 266 -8.49 -2.09 -3.13
N LEU A 267 -7.83 -1.16 -3.77
CA LEU A 267 -8.23 0.24 -3.83
C LEU A 267 -8.93 0.50 -5.16
N ASP A 268 -10.20 0.83 -5.09
CA ASP A 268 -11.03 1.25 -6.22
C ASP A 268 -11.09 2.79 -6.27
N VAL A 269 -10.86 3.36 -7.44
CA VAL A 269 -11.17 4.77 -7.74
C VAL A 269 -12.49 4.79 -8.49
N LEU A 270 -13.46 5.54 -7.99
CA LEU A 270 -14.80 5.64 -8.58
C LEU A 270 -14.89 6.84 -9.54
N PRO A 271 -15.92 6.87 -10.42
CA PRO A 271 -16.06 7.95 -11.43
C PRO A 271 -16.16 9.38 -10.84
N ASP A 272 -16.64 9.52 -9.61
CA ASP A 272 -16.75 10.78 -8.87
C ASP A 272 -15.48 11.15 -8.10
N SER A 273 -14.38 10.41 -8.31
CA SER A 273 -13.11 10.52 -7.59
C SER A 273 -13.16 10.09 -6.13
N SER A 274 -14.26 9.54 -5.64
CA SER A 274 -14.27 8.86 -4.34
C SER A 274 -13.44 7.58 -4.40
N LEU A 275 -12.94 7.15 -3.24
CA LEU A 275 -12.13 5.94 -3.13
C LEU A 275 -12.84 4.89 -2.27
N ARG A 276 -12.75 3.64 -2.67
CA ARG A 276 -13.21 2.50 -1.89
C ARG A 276 -12.05 1.55 -1.63
N LEU A 277 -11.66 1.41 -0.37
CA LEU A 277 -10.66 0.46 0.09
C LEU A 277 -11.37 -0.82 0.52
N ASN A 278 -11.20 -1.89 -0.22
CA ASN A 278 -11.76 -3.20 0.07
C ASN A 278 -10.69 -4.05 0.77
N GLY A 279 -10.72 -4.05 2.09
CA GLY A 279 -9.76 -4.79 2.90
C GLY A 279 -10.09 -6.28 3.00
N PHE A 280 -9.05 -7.11 3.05
CA PHE A 280 -9.13 -8.56 3.22
C PHE A 280 -8.38 -9.00 4.47
N ARG A 281 -8.87 -10.07 5.11
CA ARG A 281 -8.33 -10.60 6.36
C ARG A 281 -8.36 -9.53 7.47
N LYS A 282 -7.21 -9.11 7.97
CA LYS A 282 -7.09 -8.09 9.03
C LYS A 282 -7.13 -6.65 8.53
N GLN A 283 -7.05 -6.43 7.22
CA GLN A 283 -7.15 -5.09 6.65
C GLN A 283 -8.59 -4.57 6.75
N THR A 284 -8.78 -3.39 7.33
CA THR A 284 -10.09 -2.72 7.38
C THR A 284 -10.47 -2.11 6.04
N SER A 285 -11.78 -2.10 5.77
CA SER A 285 -12.34 -1.43 4.58
C SER A 285 -12.75 0.01 4.92
N HIS A 286 -12.59 0.92 3.95
CA HIS A 286 -12.98 2.32 4.08
C HIS A 286 -13.59 2.85 2.78
N ILE A 287 -14.42 3.88 2.89
CA ILE A 287 -14.90 4.71 1.78
C ILE A 287 -14.45 6.13 2.06
N PHE A 288 -13.75 6.74 1.10
CA PHE A 288 -13.32 8.13 1.17
C PHE A 288 -14.12 8.92 0.13
N THR A 289 -14.98 9.81 0.61
CA THR A 289 -15.74 10.74 -0.26
C THR A 289 -14.91 11.97 -0.54
N SER A 290 -14.90 12.43 -1.78
CA SER A 290 -14.24 13.68 -2.21
C SER A 290 -14.89 14.92 -1.60
#